data_8b079cb3a9811d4ac294714fab8fab45
#
_entry.id   8b079cb3a9811d4ac294714fab8fab45
#
_cell.length_a   1.000
_cell.length_b   1.000
_cell.length_c   1.000
_cell.angle_alpha   90.00
_cell.angle_beta   90.00
_cell.angle_gamma   90.00
#
_symmetry.space_group_name_H-M   'P 1'
#
loop_
_entity.id
_entity.type
_entity.pdbx_description
1 polymer ?
#
loop_
_entity_poly.entity_id
_entity_poly.type
_entity_poly.pdbx_seq_one_letter_code
_entity_poly.pdbx_strand_id
1 'polypeptide(L)'
;MIRRAAALLICAVLAALCLLPACALTEENHQKVVRVGWYETPFNHKDTFGRRTGYAYEYQRKIAAYTGWKYQYVEGNWPELMQMLRDGRIDLMSDVSYLEERAEYMLYSSLPMGEELYYLYVDPGNKEISADDYRTLNGKKVGITRGTVQIGLFDKWLKDRGLSVELVELDTPEAESIALLHTGAMDAFITLDTYGDPESAVALWKIGSSNFFFAVSKKRPDLLPELDAAMNRIQDENKHYNEQLSNKYLKNTGINLYLSLEEREWLEAHGPIRVGYQDNYLAFCAADPKTGELTGALKDYLDYASGVLQNASPVFETHAYPTANAALEAVKSGEIDCMFPANLTDYDGEVAGVVMTPSLMRTEMEAVVRAADRQDFLRQSQIRVGVNQGNPNYEMFLLDHFPTWTPVYYNTTPECLDAVAARHADCVIISSYRFRDIARQCDRLNLTTVYTGVDMDYCLAVREGNTVLYSILSRIVGGVPESTVNAALTYYSVDNSLPSFGAFILAYPIPAILSAVAAIILIILAIRGLRVQKKAGEQPQPPRT
;
A
#
# COMPACT_ATOMS: atom_id res chain seq x y z
N MET A 1 13.31 66.93 51.14
CA MET A 1 12.56 67.27 49.87
C MET A 1 13.21 66.62 48.64
N ILE A 2 14.51 66.67 48.45
CA ILE A 2 15.23 66.16 47.25
C ILE A 2 14.97 64.68 46.94
N ARG A 3 14.90 63.80 47.94
CA ARG A 3 14.64 62.34 47.73
C ARG A 3 13.21 62.01 47.25
N ARG A 4 12.20 62.86 47.60
CA ARG A 4 10.82 62.67 47.13
C ARG A 4 10.66 63.24 45.71
N ALA A 5 11.37 64.23 45.32
CA ALA A 5 11.38 64.77 43.95
C ALA A 5 12.07 63.79 42.97
N ALA A 6 13.15 63.16 43.39
CA ALA A 6 13.84 62.12 42.57
C ALA A 6 12.99 60.89 42.36
N ALA A 7 12.26 60.42 43.38
CA ALA A 7 11.33 59.29 43.24
C ALA A 7 10.14 59.61 42.30
N LEU A 8 9.60 60.81 42.36
CA LEU A 8 8.53 61.24 41.44
C LEU A 8 9.02 61.39 39.99
N LEU A 9 10.27 61.81 39.80
CA LEU A 9 10.85 61.90 38.47
C LEU A 9 11.10 60.54 37.87
N ILE A 10 11.56 59.58 38.66
CA ILE A 10 11.76 58.20 38.21
C ILE A 10 10.43 57.52 37.90
N CYS A 11 9.38 57.73 38.70
CA CYS A 11 8.05 57.21 38.40
C CYS A 11 7.45 57.86 37.14
N ALA A 12 7.67 59.17 36.90
CA ALA A 12 7.23 59.86 35.69
C ALA A 12 7.97 59.36 34.42
N VAL A 13 9.27 59.06 34.51
CA VAL A 13 10.08 58.49 33.42
C VAL A 13 9.66 57.05 33.13
N LEU A 14 9.39 56.25 34.16
CA LEU A 14 8.87 54.90 34.00
C LEU A 14 7.46 54.88 33.41
N ALA A 15 6.59 55.80 33.83
CA ALA A 15 5.25 55.95 33.26
C ALA A 15 5.30 56.47 31.80
N ALA A 16 6.24 57.34 31.44
CA ALA A 16 6.45 57.79 30.06
C ALA A 16 7.02 56.68 29.16
N LEU A 17 7.86 55.77 29.69
CA LEU A 17 8.34 54.60 29.00
C LEU A 17 7.24 53.53 28.78
N CYS A 18 6.24 53.45 29.67
CA CYS A 18 5.07 52.60 29.49
C CYS A 18 4.01 53.19 28.54
N LEU A 19 4.12 54.46 28.21
CA LEU A 19 3.21 55.17 27.26
C LEU A 19 3.80 55.30 25.86
N LEU A 20 5.01 54.80 25.62
CA LEU A 20 5.44 54.55 24.24
C LEU A 20 4.47 53.52 23.67
N PRO A 21 3.66 53.87 22.64
CA PRO A 21 2.95 52.84 21.92
C PRO A 21 4.04 51.87 21.47
N ALA A 22 3.97 50.62 21.91
CA ALA A 22 4.59 49.54 21.16
C ALA A 22 3.97 49.68 19.76
N CYS A 23 4.65 50.41 18.87
CA CYS A 23 4.56 50.13 17.45
C CYS A 23 5.09 48.70 17.34
N ALA A 24 4.25 47.72 17.72
CA ALA A 24 4.24 46.49 17.06
C ALA A 24 4.13 46.88 15.58
N LEU A 25 5.25 46.77 14.86
CA LEU A 25 5.21 46.51 13.46
C LEU A 25 4.39 45.19 13.37
N THR A 26 3.07 45.31 13.34
CA THR A 26 2.24 44.39 12.62
C THR A 26 2.77 44.57 11.20
N GLU A 27 3.79 43.80 10.82
CA GLU A 27 3.85 43.32 9.46
C GLU A 27 2.43 42.78 9.24
N GLU A 28 1.59 43.53 8.58
CA GLU A 28 0.46 43.01 7.86
C GLU A 28 1.13 41.98 6.94
N ASN A 29 1.16 40.75 7.41
CA ASN A 29 1.56 39.60 6.64
C ASN A 29 0.46 39.49 5.58
N HIS A 30 0.57 40.33 4.52
CA HIS A 30 -0.27 40.24 3.35
C HIS A 30 0.02 38.90 2.72
N GLN A 31 -0.65 37.86 3.25
CA GLN A 31 -0.55 36.53 2.78
C GLN A 31 -0.81 36.52 1.27
N LYS A 32 0.23 36.24 0.49
CA LYS A 32 0.17 36.30 -0.98
C LYS A 32 -0.89 35.35 -1.48
N VAL A 33 -1.93 35.87 -2.15
CA VAL A 33 -2.97 35.06 -2.77
C VAL A 33 -2.51 34.62 -4.15
N VAL A 34 -2.58 33.34 -4.42
CA VAL A 34 -2.22 32.70 -5.70
C VAL A 34 -3.46 32.00 -6.26
N ARG A 35 -3.90 32.40 -7.45
CA ARG A 35 -5.03 31.79 -8.16
C ARG A 35 -4.53 30.55 -8.90
N VAL A 36 -5.06 29.37 -8.54
CA VAL A 36 -4.63 28.08 -9.06
C VAL A 36 -5.73 27.48 -9.92
N GLY A 37 -5.39 27.07 -11.15
CA GLY A 37 -6.32 26.32 -11.98
C GLY A 37 -6.57 24.93 -11.39
N TRP A 38 -7.85 24.54 -11.36
CA TRP A 38 -8.31 23.24 -10.88
C TRP A 38 -9.13 22.52 -11.93
N TYR A 39 -8.74 21.30 -12.27
CA TYR A 39 -9.51 20.39 -13.12
C TYR A 39 -9.43 18.96 -12.53
N GLU A 40 -10.50 18.21 -12.72
CA GLU A 40 -10.62 16.86 -12.15
C GLU A 40 -9.80 15.87 -12.99
N THR A 41 -8.84 15.22 -12.36
CA THR A 41 -7.98 14.18 -12.93
C THR A 41 -7.50 13.26 -11.80
N PRO A 42 -6.80 12.15 -12.09
CA PRO A 42 -6.13 11.38 -11.05
C PRO A 42 -5.15 12.19 -10.19
N PHE A 43 -4.57 13.27 -10.73
CA PHE A 43 -3.67 14.17 -10.00
C PHE A 43 -4.40 15.13 -9.07
N ASN A 44 -5.64 15.52 -9.42
CA ASN A 44 -6.49 16.47 -8.70
C ASN A 44 -7.93 15.99 -8.72
N HIS A 45 -8.49 15.65 -7.59
CA HIS A 45 -9.90 15.26 -7.52
C HIS A 45 -10.54 15.70 -6.19
N LYS A 46 -11.86 15.62 -6.14
CA LYS A 46 -12.61 15.79 -4.91
C LYS A 46 -12.99 14.41 -4.38
N ASP A 47 -12.84 14.21 -3.08
CA ASP A 47 -13.31 12.99 -2.41
C ASP A 47 -14.85 12.93 -2.34
N THR A 48 -15.39 11.84 -1.82
CA THR A 48 -16.83 11.62 -1.65
C THR A 48 -17.53 12.68 -0.78
N PHE A 49 -16.76 13.48 -0.04
CA PHE A 49 -17.26 14.58 0.79
C PHE A 49 -17.06 15.96 0.11
N GLY A 50 -16.60 16.01 -1.13
CA GLY A 50 -16.34 17.24 -1.88
C GLY A 50 -15.06 17.98 -1.48
N ARG A 51 -14.14 17.33 -0.73
CA ARG A 51 -12.86 17.92 -0.31
C ARG A 51 -11.80 17.66 -1.37
N ARG A 52 -11.02 18.70 -1.70
CA ARG A 52 -9.90 18.55 -2.65
C ARG A 52 -8.83 17.62 -2.10
N THR A 53 -8.33 16.73 -2.95
CA THR A 53 -7.27 15.77 -2.67
C THR A 53 -6.52 15.45 -3.97
N GLY A 54 -5.47 14.66 -3.89
CA GLY A 54 -4.68 14.22 -5.04
C GLY A 54 -3.23 14.67 -4.98
N TYR A 55 -2.44 14.15 -5.91
CA TYR A 55 -1.00 14.36 -6.04
C TYR A 55 -0.63 15.84 -6.04
N ALA A 56 -1.20 16.60 -6.98
CA ALA A 56 -0.86 18.00 -7.16
C ALA A 56 -1.41 18.87 -6.02
N TYR A 57 -2.59 18.54 -5.48
CA TYR A 57 -3.13 19.25 -4.32
C TYR A 57 -2.22 19.11 -3.10
N GLU A 58 -1.75 17.91 -2.78
CA GLU A 58 -0.86 17.71 -1.64
C GLU A 58 0.48 18.41 -1.85
N TYR A 59 1.02 18.39 -3.07
CA TYR A 59 2.24 19.11 -3.42
C TYR A 59 2.07 20.63 -3.24
N GLN A 60 0.96 21.18 -3.73
CA GLN A 60 0.60 22.60 -3.52
C GLN A 60 0.52 22.95 -2.03
N ARG A 61 -0.13 22.10 -1.22
CA ARG A 61 -0.19 22.33 0.24
C ARG A 61 1.19 22.33 0.89
N LYS A 62 2.08 21.45 0.43
CA LYS A 62 3.47 21.41 0.92
C LYS A 62 4.23 22.69 0.53
N ILE A 63 4.07 23.17 -0.72
CA ILE A 63 4.63 24.45 -1.17
C ILE A 63 4.09 25.61 -0.33
N ALA A 64 2.78 25.65 -0.06
CA ALA A 64 2.17 26.69 0.76
C ALA A 64 2.75 26.75 2.19
N ALA A 65 3.17 25.61 2.74
CA ALA A 65 3.80 25.56 4.05
C ALA A 65 5.16 26.29 4.09
N TYR A 66 5.88 26.34 2.95
CA TYR A 66 7.16 27.04 2.85
C TYR A 66 7.06 28.49 2.38
N THR A 67 6.06 28.78 1.52
CA THR A 67 5.90 30.10 0.92
C THR A 67 4.93 31.01 1.67
N GLY A 68 4.07 30.44 2.52
CA GLY A 68 2.96 31.15 3.15
C GLY A 68 1.82 31.52 2.18
N TRP A 69 1.82 30.99 0.96
CA TRP A 69 0.81 31.29 -0.04
C TRP A 69 -0.58 30.84 0.39
N LYS A 70 -1.60 31.61 0.01
CA LYS A 70 -3.01 31.24 0.11
C LYS A 70 -3.56 30.96 -1.28
N TYR A 71 -4.01 29.75 -1.51
CA TYR A 71 -4.57 29.38 -2.80
C TYR A 71 -6.04 29.74 -2.94
N GLN A 72 -6.37 30.29 -4.10
CA GLN A 72 -7.72 30.48 -4.59
C GLN A 72 -7.89 29.61 -5.83
N TYR A 73 -8.65 28.53 -5.73
CA TYR A 73 -8.86 27.59 -6.83
C TYR A 73 -9.91 28.13 -7.81
N VAL A 74 -9.59 28.04 -9.10
CA VAL A 74 -10.46 28.41 -10.22
C VAL A 74 -10.71 27.13 -11.02
N GLU A 75 -11.96 26.66 -11.03
CA GLU A 75 -12.35 25.44 -11.72
C GLU A 75 -12.60 25.70 -13.21
N GLY A 76 -12.24 24.72 -14.06
CA GLY A 76 -12.42 24.77 -15.52
C GLY A 76 -11.89 23.52 -16.18
N ASN A 77 -12.09 23.40 -17.48
CA ASN A 77 -11.42 22.36 -18.27
C ASN A 77 -9.99 22.76 -18.63
N TRP A 78 -9.20 21.79 -19.06
CA TRP A 78 -7.79 22.01 -19.40
C TRP A 78 -7.55 23.15 -20.40
N PRO A 79 -8.18 23.20 -21.60
CA PRO A 79 -7.98 24.28 -22.55
C PRO A 79 -8.34 25.68 -21.99
N GLU A 80 -9.43 25.77 -21.24
CA GLU A 80 -9.87 27.03 -20.61
C GLU A 80 -8.86 27.52 -19.58
N LEU A 81 -8.37 26.64 -18.70
CA LEU A 81 -7.40 26.98 -17.68
C LEU A 81 -6.06 27.37 -18.27
N MET A 82 -5.61 26.69 -19.34
CA MET A 82 -4.41 27.08 -20.08
C MET A 82 -4.54 28.46 -20.70
N GLN A 83 -5.71 28.80 -21.27
CA GLN A 83 -5.97 30.15 -21.77
C GLN A 83 -6.02 31.17 -20.61
N MET A 84 -6.60 30.82 -19.48
CA MET A 84 -6.63 31.67 -18.28
C MET A 84 -5.23 31.95 -17.73
N LEU A 85 -4.34 30.96 -17.76
CA LEU A 85 -2.93 31.12 -17.34
C LEU A 85 -2.20 32.09 -18.28
N ARG A 86 -2.40 31.95 -19.59
CA ARG A 86 -1.86 32.84 -20.63
C ARG A 86 -2.32 34.27 -20.43
N ASP A 87 -3.60 34.46 -20.14
CA ASP A 87 -4.22 35.80 -19.94
C ASP A 87 -3.88 36.37 -18.56
N GLY A 88 -3.34 35.60 -17.62
CA GLY A 88 -3.08 36.00 -16.24
C GLY A 88 -4.34 36.08 -15.38
N ARG A 89 -5.42 35.39 -15.77
CA ARG A 89 -6.63 35.22 -14.95
C ARG A 89 -6.43 34.21 -13.82
N ILE A 90 -5.53 33.23 -14.02
CA ILE A 90 -4.93 32.38 -13.00
C ILE A 90 -3.43 32.57 -12.98
N ASP A 91 -2.80 32.25 -11.86
CA ASP A 91 -1.39 32.52 -11.60
C ASP A 91 -0.53 31.26 -11.71
N LEU A 92 -1.10 30.11 -11.38
CA LEU A 92 -0.42 28.82 -11.26
C LEU A 92 -1.27 27.69 -11.82
N MET A 93 -0.61 26.78 -12.53
CA MET A 93 -1.12 25.45 -12.91
C MET A 93 -0.16 24.37 -12.42
N SER A 94 -0.67 23.22 -12.06
CA SER A 94 0.07 21.99 -11.86
C SER A 94 -0.08 21.06 -13.06
N ASP A 95 0.70 19.98 -13.08
CA ASP A 95 0.58 18.85 -14.03
C ASP A 95 0.79 19.27 -15.49
N VAL A 96 1.66 20.26 -15.74
CA VAL A 96 1.90 20.80 -17.08
C VAL A 96 3.16 20.20 -17.67
N SER A 97 3.01 19.37 -18.71
CA SER A 97 4.13 18.87 -19.50
C SER A 97 4.80 20.02 -20.27
N TYR A 98 6.14 19.96 -20.38
CA TYR A 98 6.90 20.96 -21.09
C TYR A 98 6.64 20.92 -22.60
N LEU A 99 6.27 22.07 -23.18
CA LEU A 99 6.25 22.34 -24.61
C LEU A 99 6.90 23.70 -24.88
N GLU A 100 7.74 23.79 -25.92
CA GLU A 100 8.44 25.02 -26.27
C GLU A 100 7.46 26.17 -26.58
N GLU A 101 6.37 25.87 -27.28
CA GLU A 101 5.30 26.84 -27.58
C GLU A 101 4.66 27.41 -26.31
N ARG A 102 4.52 26.60 -25.27
CA ARG A 102 3.95 27.04 -23.99
C ARG A 102 4.91 27.95 -23.23
N ALA A 103 6.23 27.73 -23.39
CA ALA A 103 7.24 28.59 -22.79
C ALA A 103 7.20 30.04 -23.28
N GLU A 104 6.47 30.33 -24.40
CA GLU A 104 6.24 31.69 -24.83
C GLU A 104 5.36 32.49 -23.87
N TYR A 105 4.42 31.88 -23.16
CA TYR A 105 3.43 32.55 -22.32
C TYR A 105 3.39 32.10 -20.86
N MET A 106 4.12 31.04 -20.48
CA MET A 106 4.26 30.58 -19.08
C MET A 106 5.72 30.35 -18.69
N LEU A 107 5.97 30.24 -17.40
CA LEU A 107 7.25 29.88 -16.81
C LEU A 107 7.08 28.55 -16.09
N TYR A 108 8.00 27.63 -16.32
CA TYR A 108 8.00 26.32 -15.67
C TYR A 108 8.87 26.33 -14.41
N SER A 109 8.49 25.55 -13.40
CA SER A 109 9.35 25.28 -12.25
C SER A 109 10.66 24.64 -12.69
N SER A 110 11.75 24.91 -11.96
CA SER A 110 13.09 24.38 -12.26
C SER A 110 13.17 22.86 -12.06
N LEU A 111 12.38 22.32 -11.14
CA LEU A 111 12.28 20.89 -10.90
C LEU A 111 10.94 20.36 -11.42
N PRO A 112 10.91 19.15 -11.96
CA PRO A 112 9.64 18.48 -12.28
C PRO A 112 8.91 18.10 -11.01
N MET A 113 7.58 18.07 -11.10
CA MET A 113 6.72 17.45 -10.09
C MET A 113 6.82 15.92 -10.14
N GLY A 114 6.97 15.34 -11.34
CA GLY A 114 7.05 13.91 -11.58
C GLY A 114 7.16 13.61 -13.07
N GLU A 115 7.02 12.32 -13.42
CA GLU A 115 6.93 11.80 -14.77
C GLU A 115 5.57 11.16 -14.99
N GLU A 116 4.95 11.40 -16.12
CA GLU A 116 3.72 10.77 -16.58
C GLU A 116 4.00 9.88 -17.79
N LEU A 117 3.29 8.74 -17.84
CA LEU A 117 3.40 7.76 -18.91
C LEU A 117 2.13 7.82 -19.78
N TYR A 118 2.27 7.61 -21.07
CA TYR A 118 1.15 7.63 -22.00
C TYR A 118 0.98 6.27 -22.65
N TYR A 119 -0.26 5.80 -22.66
CA TYR A 119 -0.64 4.53 -23.26
C TYR A 119 -1.74 4.71 -24.29
N LEU A 120 -1.74 3.81 -25.27
CA LEU A 120 -2.86 3.63 -26.17
C LEU A 120 -3.84 2.65 -25.54
N TYR A 121 -5.08 3.10 -25.40
CA TYR A 121 -6.19 2.34 -24.82
C TYR A 121 -7.19 1.94 -25.92
N VAL A 122 -7.83 0.79 -25.72
CA VAL A 122 -8.91 0.27 -26.56
C VAL A 122 -10.11 -0.11 -25.69
N ASP A 123 -11.27 -0.29 -26.31
CA ASP A 123 -12.46 -0.85 -25.65
C ASP A 123 -12.17 -2.27 -25.12
N PRO A 124 -12.65 -2.67 -23.92
CA PRO A 124 -12.48 -4.02 -23.42
C PRO A 124 -13.00 -5.12 -24.34
N GLY A 125 -14.03 -4.81 -25.13
CA GLY A 125 -14.58 -5.71 -26.16
C GLY A 125 -13.82 -5.70 -27.49
N ASN A 126 -12.72 -4.94 -27.61
CA ASN A 126 -11.94 -4.86 -28.85
C ASN A 126 -11.38 -6.23 -29.25
N LYS A 127 -11.57 -6.58 -30.54
CA LYS A 127 -11.05 -7.80 -31.16
C LYS A 127 -10.19 -7.52 -32.39
N GLU A 128 -10.06 -6.27 -32.78
CA GLU A 128 -9.44 -5.86 -34.03
C GLU A 128 -8.01 -5.39 -33.86
N ILE A 129 -7.71 -4.72 -32.72
CA ILE A 129 -6.36 -4.25 -32.39
C ILE A 129 -5.74 -5.25 -31.42
N SER A 130 -4.69 -5.96 -31.86
CA SER A 130 -4.00 -6.98 -31.08
C SER A 130 -2.80 -6.39 -30.35
N ALA A 131 -2.68 -6.66 -29.06
CA ALA A 131 -1.52 -6.23 -28.25
C ALA A 131 -0.18 -6.74 -28.81
N ASP A 132 -0.19 -7.87 -29.51
CA ASP A 132 1.01 -8.54 -30.04
C ASP A 132 1.40 -8.08 -31.45
N ASP A 133 0.55 -7.31 -32.14
CA ASP A 133 0.82 -6.86 -33.50
C ASP A 133 0.43 -5.39 -33.73
N TYR A 134 1.41 -4.50 -33.69
CA TYR A 134 1.21 -3.05 -33.94
C TYR A 134 0.57 -2.75 -35.30
N ARG A 135 0.74 -3.62 -36.31
CA ARG A 135 0.20 -3.40 -37.68
C ARG A 135 -1.33 -3.40 -37.67
N THR A 136 -1.98 -4.01 -36.69
CA THR A 136 -3.43 -3.98 -36.53
C THR A 136 -3.98 -2.58 -36.27
N LEU A 137 -3.11 -1.63 -35.91
CA LEU A 137 -3.46 -0.22 -35.72
C LEU A 137 -3.57 0.56 -37.04
N ASN A 138 -3.03 0.04 -38.15
CA ASN A 138 -3.07 0.76 -39.42
C ASN A 138 -4.49 1.07 -39.90
N GLY A 139 -4.71 2.34 -40.26
CA GLY A 139 -6.02 2.83 -40.73
C GLY A 139 -7.07 2.98 -39.66
N LYS A 140 -6.74 2.73 -38.40
CA LYS A 140 -7.64 2.89 -37.25
C LYS A 140 -7.80 4.35 -36.86
N LYS A 141 -8.94 4.68 -36.23
CA LYS A 141 -9.22 6.00 -35.66
C LYS A 141 -8.72 6.08 -34.23
N VAL A 142 -7.72 6.93 -34.01
CA VAL A 142 -7.10 7.11 -32.71
C VAL A 142 -7.41 8.50 -32.16
N GLY A 143 -8.11 8.55 -31.04
CA GLY A 143 -8.38 9.79 -30.31
C GLY A 143 -7.19 10.24 -29.48
N ILE A 144 -7.02 11.56 -29.39
CA ILE A 144 -6.01 12.20 -28.58
C ILE A 144 -6.48 13.59 -28.14
N THR A 145 -6.11 14.02 -26.93
CA THR A 145 -6.49 15.35 -26.46
C THR A 145 -5.69 16.42 -27.18
N ARG A 146 -6.40 17.41 -27.72
CA ARG A 146 -5.79 18.52 -28.48
C ARG A 146 -4.78 19.31 -27.65
N GLY A 147 -3.67 19.66 -28.30
CA GLY A 147 -2.64 20.52 -27.72
C GLY A 147 -1.85 19.88 -26.59
N THR A 148 -1.86 18.54 -26.49
CA THR A 148 -1.05 17.80 -25.51
C THR A 148 0.30 17.38 -26.11
N VAL A 149 1.28 17.11 -25.26
CA VAL A 149 2.60 16.57 -25.65
C VAL A 149 2.47 15.18 -26.29
N GLN A 150 1.40 14.47 -26.00
CA GLN A 150 1.09 13.14 -26.50
C GLN A 150 1.06 13.08 -28.03
N ILE A 151 0.60 14.16 -28.71
CA ILE A 151 0.52 14.24 -30.18
C ILE A 151 1.92 14.03 -30.79
N GLY A 152 2.91 14.77 -30.32
CA GLY A 152 4.28 14.64 -30.82
C GLY A 152 4.94 13.30 -30.50
N LEU A 153 4.67 12.77 -29.32
CA LEU A 153 5.16 11.45 -28.90
C LEU A 153 4.54 10.34 -29.75
N PHE A 154 3.24 10.41 -30.01
CA PHE A 154 2.56 9.42 -30.84
C PHE A 154 2.96 9.48 -32.32
N ASP A 155 3.11 10.67 -32.88
CA ASP A 155 3.63 10.85 -34.25
C ASP A 155 5.01 10.20 -34.42
N LYS A 156 5.90 10.43 -33.46
CA LYS A 156 7.20 9.75 -33.44
C LYS A 156 7.05 8.23 -33.32
N TRP A 157 6.20 7.75 -32.38
CA TRP A 157 5.96 6.32 -32.15
C TRP A 157 5.42 5.61 -33.40
N LEU A 158 4.54 6.27 -34.17
CA LEU A 158 4.03 5.78 -35.47
C LEU A 158 5.12 5.72 -36.52
N LYS A 159 5.90 6.79 -36.66
CA LYS A 159 7.01 6.87 -37.65
C LYS A 159 8.05 5.78 -37.40
N ASP A 160 8.44 5.57 -36.15
CA ASP A 160 9.44 4.55 -35.77
C ASP A 160 8.98 3.13 -36.15
N ARG A 161 7.67 2.90 -36.32
CA ARG A 161 7.05 1.60 -36.63
C ARG A 161 6.47 1.51 -38.05
N GLY A 162 6.53 2.61 -38.81
CA GLY A 162 5.98 2.66 -40.17
C GLY A 162 4.45 2.50 -40.22
N LEU A 163 3.76 3.00 -39.19
CA LEU A 163 2.30 2.91 -39.05
C LEU A 163 1.63 4.21 -39.49
N SER A 164 0.36 4.09 -39.92
CA SER A 164 -0.50 5.21 -40.28
C SER A 164 -1.90 5.04 -39.71
N VAL A 165 -2.43 6.08 -39.07
CA VAL A 165 -3.74 6.10 -38.41
C VAL A 165 -4.52 7.35 -38.83
N GLU A 166 -5.83 7.34 -38.59
CA GLU A 166 -6.67 8.54 -38.61
C GLU A 166 -6.65 9.17 -37.22
N LEU A 167 -5.89 10.27 -37.04
CA LEU A 167 -5.81 10.96 -35.72
C LEU A 167 -7.01 11.88 -35.55
N VAL A 168 -7.73 11.71 -34.41
CA VAL A 168 -8.87 12.52 -34.01
C VAL A 168 -8.53 13.34 -32.77
N GLU A 169 -8.33 14.64 -32.96
CA GLU A 169 -8.08 15.55 -31.83
C GLU A 169 -9.39 15.93 -31.11
N LEU A 170 -9.42 15.73 -29.79
CA LEU A 170 -10.58 15.92 -28.95
C LEU A 170 -10.38 17.10 -27.99
N ASP A 171 -11.46 17.86 -27.77
CA ASP A 171 -11.55 18.95 -26.77
C ASP A 171 -12.46 18.56 -25.59
N THR A 172 -12.94 17.33 -25.54
CA THR A 172 -13.83 16.80 -24.51
C THR A 172 -13.06 16.35 -23.25
N PRO A 173 -13.70 16.37 -22.09
CA PRO A 173 -13.15 15.73 -20.90
C PRO A 173 -12.78 14.26 -21.15
N GLU A 174 -11.77 13.76 -20.44
CA GLU A 174 -11.23 12.42 -20.66
C GLU A 174 -12.28 11.31 -20.52
N ALA A 175 -13.15 11.38 -19.52
CA ALA A 175 -14.23 10.41 -19.33
C ALA A 175 -15.22 10.37 -20.51
N GLU A 176 -15.51 11.52 -21.11
CA GLU A 176 -16.35 11.58 -22.32
C GLU A 176 -15.61 11.04 -23.55
N SER A 177 -14.31 11.30 -23.64
CA SER A 177 -13.43 10.78 -24.71
C SER A 177 -13.37 9.26 -24.69
N ILE A 178 -13.31 8.64 -23.51
CA ILE A 178 -13.31 7.18 -23.36
C ILE A 178 -14.69 6.58 -23.70
N ALA A 179 -15.79 7.25 -23.37
CA ALA A 179 -17.11 6.80 -23.81
C ALA A 179 -17.22 6.65 -25.34
N LEU A 180 -16.41 7.39 -26.11
CA LEU A 180 -16.34 7.25 -27.57
C LEU A 180 -15.72 5.92 -28.04
N LEU A 181 -14.88 5.26 -27.22
CA LEU A 181 -14.41 3.89 -27.49
C LEU A 181 -15.59 2.90 -27.45
N HIS A 182 -16.45 2.97 -26.44
CA HIS A 182 -17.60 2.08 -26.28
C HIS A 182 -18.61 2.21 -27.39
N THR A 183 -18.75 3.41 -27.98
CA THR A 183 -19.68 3.64 -29.10
C THR A 183 -19.08 3.26 -30.44
N GLY A 184 -17.80 2.90 -30.52
CA GLY A 184 -17.09 2.64 -31.77
C GLY A 184 -16.85 3.90 -32.61
N ALA A 185 -16.99 5.10 -32.03
CA ALA A 185 -16.66 6.34 -32.73
C ALA A 185 -15.15 6.49 -32.93
N MET A 186 -14.36 5.84 -32.06
CA MET A 186 -12.91 5.67 -32.15
C MET A 186 -12.55 4.22 -31.88
N ASP A 187 -11.47 3.76 -32.50
CA ASP A 187 -10.92 2.41 -32.29
C ASP A 187 -9.95 2.37 -31.09
N ALA A 188 -9.26 3.49 -30.82
CA ALA A 188 -8.31 3.62 -29.72
C ALA A 188 -8.26 5.07 -29.21
N PHE A 189 -7.75 5.25 -27.99
CA PHE A 189 -7.54 6.57 -27.37
C PHE A 189 -6.21 6.61 -26.65
N ILE A 190 -5.50 7.74 -26.72
CA ILE A 190 -4.22 7.94 -26.02
C ILE A 190 -4.43 8.84 -24.82
N THR A 191 -4.07 8.33 -23.66
CA THR A 191 -4.12 9.08 -22.40
C THR A 191 -3.06 8.60 -21.40
N LEU A 192 -3.11 9.14 -20.18
CA LEU A 192 -2.21 8.85 -19.08
C LEU A 192 -2.35 7.41 -18.59
N ASP A 193 -1.26 6.85 -18.07
CA ASP A 193 -1.26 5.56 -17.35
C ASP A 193 -2.11 5.57 -16.07
N THR A 194 -2.37 6.76 -15.53
CA THR A 194 -3.24 6.98 -14.38
C THR A 194 -4.72 6.82 -14.70
N TYR A 195 -5.08 6.66 -15.96
CA TYR A 195 -6.42 6.27 -16.35
C TYR A 195 -6.64 4.79 -16.04
N GLY A 196 -7.27 4.53 -14.93
CA GLY A 196 -7.24 3.23 -14.29
C GLY A 196 -8.59 2.56 -14.08
N ASP A 197 -9.55 2.73 -15.00
CA ASP A 197 -10.75 1.90 -15.01
C ASP A 197 -10.65 0.82 -16.09
N PRO A 198 -10.13 -0.39 -15.74
CA PRO A 198 -10.00 -1.49 -16.70
C PRO A 198 -11.34 -1.96 -17.27
N GLU A 199 -12.46 -1.69 -16.59
CA GLU A 199 -13.79 -2.00 -17.11
C GLU A 199 -14.17 -1.06 -18.26
N SER A 200 -13.59 0.15 -18.28
CA SER A 200 -13.88 1.16 -19.30
C SER A 200 -12.89 1.15 -20.47
N ALA A 201 -11.60 0.86 -20.25
CA ALA A 201 -10.61 0.82 -21.32
C ALA A 201 -9.38 -0.02 -20.97
N VAL A 202 -8.76 -0.62 -21.97
CA VAL A 202 -7.59 -1.52 -21.85
C VAL A 202 -6.36 -0.86 -22.43
N ALA A 203 -5.32 -0.72 -21.62
CA ALA A 203 -4.02 -0.24 -22.09
C ALA A 203 -3.30 -1.33 -22.90
N LEU A 204 -2.97 -1.05 -24.16
CA LEU A 204 -2.21 -1.98 -25.01
C LEU A 204 -0.73 -1.67 -25.07
N TRP A 205 -0.36 -0.43 -25.44
CA TRP A 205 1.03 -0.07 -25.67
C TRP A 205 1.40 1.25 -25.02
N LYS A 206 2.60 1.28 -24.42
CA LYS A 206 3.23 2.52 -23.98
C LYS A 206 3.64 3.32 -25.21
N ILE A 207 3.16 4.55 -25.32
CA ILE A 207 3.47 5.48 -26.40
C ILE A 207 4.70 6.31 -26.08
N GLY A 208 4.85 6.73 -24.83
CA GLY A 208 5.96 7.54 -24.37
C GLY A 208 5.81 7.99 -22.93
N SER A 209 6.64 8.95 -22.53
CA SER A 209 6.57 9.60 -21.24
C SER A 209 7.01 11.05 -21.33
N SER A 210 6.59 11.88 -20.36
CA SER A 210 7.13 13.23 -20.18
C SER A 210 7.14 13.64 -18.72
N ASN A 211 8.09 14.51 -18.37
CA ASN A 211 8.05 15.19 -17.10
C ASN A 211 6.94 16.24 -17.09
N PHE A 212 6.26 16.38 -15.95
CA PHE A 212 5.29 17.44 -15.71
C PHE A 212 5.76 18.38 -14.61
N PHE A 213 5.34 19.62 -14.71
CA PHE A 213 5.86 20.74 -13.93
C PHE A 213 4.72 21.58 -13.35
N PHE A 214 5.05 22.44 -12.37
CA PHE A 214 4.25 23.62 -12.13
C PHE A 214 4.52 24.66 -13.21
N ALA A 215 3.46 25.31 -13.67
CA ALA A 215 3.53 26.42 -14.63
C ALA A 215 2.97 27.69 -14.00
N VAL A 216 3.77 28.75 -14.06
CA VAL A 216 3.44 30.09 -13.55
C VAL A 216 3.13 31.01 -14.72
N SER A 217 2.07 31.79 -14.64
CA SER A 217 1.77 32.83 -15.63
C SER A 217 2.91 33.84 -15.74
N LYS A 218 3.33 34.18 -16.97
CA LYS A 218 4.29 35.28 -17.19
C LYS A 218 3.81 36.64 -16.68
N LYS A 219 2.53 36.75 -16.28
CA LYS A 219 2.00 37.97 -15.61
C LYS A 219 2.32 38.01 -14.10
N ARG A 220 2.80 36.89 -13.54
CA ARG A 220 3.19 36.74 -12.13
C ARG A 220 4.57 36.10 -12.00
N PRO A 221 5.60 36.63 -12.64
CA PRO A 221 6.97 36.07 -12.60
C PRO A 221 7.56 36.08 -11.19
N ASP A 222 7.01 36.91 -10.30
CA ASP A 222 7.37 37.01 -8.87
C ASP A 222 7.14 35.71 -8.10
N LEU A 223 6.28 34.82 -8.58
CA LEU A 223 5.99 33.54 -7.93
C LEU A 223 7.06 32.46 -8.20
N LEU A 224 7.72 32.50 -9.35
CA LEU A 224 8.63 31.44 -9.77
C LEU A 224 9.83 31.22 -8.82
N PRO A 225 10.56 32.28 -8.37
CA PRO A 225 11.66 32.08 -7.44
C PRO A 225 11.23 31.49 -6.09
N GLU A 226 10.05 31.89 -5.60
CA GLU A 226 9.49 31.35 -4.33
C GLU A 226 9.06 29.89 -4.50
N LEU A 227 8.45 29.54 -5.65
CA LEU A 227 8.07 28.19 -6.01
C LEU A 227 9.30 27.28 -6.09
N ASP A 228 10.31 27.70 -6.84
CA ASP A 228 11.55 26.92 -7.02
C ASP A 228 12.30 26.73 -5.69
N ALA A 229 12.37 27.77 -4.86
CA ALA A 229 12.97 27.65 -3.54
C ALA A 229 12.22 26.66 -2.64
N ALA A 230 10.88 26.67 -2.68
CA ALA A 230 10.06 25.71 -1.93
C ALA A 230 10.24 24.29 -2.45
N MET A 231 10.23 24.06 -3.77
CA MET A 231 10.42 22.74 -4.37
C MET A 231 11.82 22.17 -4.09
N ASN A 232 12.88 22.99 -4.21
CA ASN A 232 14.23 22.58 -3.85
C ASN A 232 14.30 22.16 -2.39
N ARG A 233 13.71 22.92 -1.48
CA ARG A 233 13.69 22.61 -0.06
C ARG A 233 12.96 21.30 0.23
N ILE A 234 11.83 21.06 -0.42
CA ILE A 234 11.07 19.81 -0.30
C ILE A 234 11.95 18.62 -0.72
N GLN A 235 12.68 18.72 -1.84
CA GLN A 235 13.56 17.67 -2.33
C GLN A 235 14.82 17.49 -1.46
N ASP A 236 15.37 18.55 -0.89
CA ASP A 236 16.50 18.47 0.03
C ASP A 236 16.11 17.77 1.35
N GLU A 237 14.92 18.05 1.87
CA GLU A 237 14.39 17.41 3.07
C GLU A 237 13.95 15.97 2.84
N ASN A 238 13.40 15.66 1.64
CA ASN A 238 12.95 14.32 1.26
C ASN A 238 13.13 14.07 -0.24
N LYS A 239 14.25 13.45 -0.59
CA LYS A 239 14.62 13.11 -1.98
C LYS A 239 13.60 12.21 -2.70
N HIS A 240 12.80 11.46 -1.95
CA HIS A 240 11.79 10.54 -2.46
C HIS A 240 10.36 11.11 -2.40
N TYR A 241 10.21 12.43 -2.18
CA TYR A 241 8.88 13.03 -2.01
C TYR A 241 7.96 12.79 -3.22
N ASN A 242 8.45 13.00 -4.44
CA ASN A 242 7.68 12.77 -5.66
C ASN A 242 7.28 11.30 -5.82
N GLU A 243 8.20 10.38 -5.49
CA GLU A 243 7.93 8.95 -5.51
C GLU A 243 6.86 8.55 -4.47
N GLN A 244 6.95 9.10 -3.25
CA GLN A 244 5.95 8.86 -2.21
C GLN A 244 4.55 9.34 -2.63
N LEU A 245 4.45 10.53 -3.25
CA LEU A 245 3.20 11.02 -3.79
C LEU A 245 2.67 10.14 -4.93
N SER A 246 3.56 9.72 -5.84
CA SER A 246 3.20 8.80 -6.93
C SER A 246 2.66 7.49 -6.37
N ASN A 247 3.37 6.92 -5.39
CA ASN A 247 2.95 5.70 -4.72
C ASN A 247 1.60 5.83 -4.00
N LYS A 248 1.32 7.01 -3.44
CA LYS A 248 0.08 7.27 -2.69
C LYS A 248 -1.13 7.48 -3.59
N TYR A 249 -0.96 8.17 -4.71
CA TYR A 249 -2.07 8.64 -5.54
C TYR A 249 -2.18 7.96 -6.90
N LEU A 250 -1.07 7.45 -7.45
CA LEU A 250 -1.00 6.97 -8.83
C LEU A 250 -0.75 5.45 -8.94
N LYS A 251 -0.44 4.76 -7.85
CA LYS A 251 -0.02 3.35 -7.86
C LYS A 251 -1.06 2.34 -8.33
N ASN A 252 -2.34 2.70 -8.41
CA ASN A 252 -3.39 1.73 -8.75
C ASN A 252 -3.77 1.68 -10.24
N THR A 253 -3.11 2.44 -11.09
CA THR A 253 -3.58 2.67 -12.44
C THR A 253 -2.67 2.14 -13.54
N GLY A 254 -1.44 1.72 -13.24
CA GLY A 254 -0.44 1.34 -14.24
C GLY A 254 -0.23 -0.17 -14.42
N ILE A 255 -0.96 -1.04 -13.72
CA ILE A 255 -0.77 -2.49 -13.86
C ILE A 255 -1.70 -2.98 -14.95
N ASN A 256 -1.09 -3.35 -16.08
CA ASN A 256 -1.82 -4.02 -17.14
C ASN A 256 -2.22 -5.43 -16.67
N LEU A 257 -3.48 -5.58 -16.28
CA LEU A 257 -4.05 -6.85 -15.80
C LEU A 257 -4.50 -7.77 -16.95
N TYR A 258 -4.20 -7.39 -18.20
CA TYR A 258 -4.44 -8.22 -19.37
C TYR A 258 -3.19 -9.06 -19.68
N LEU A 259 -3.37 -10.35 -19.81
CA LEU A 259 -2.33 -11.23 -20.31
C LEU A 259 -2.16 -11.06 -21.82
N SER A 260 -0.93 -11.14 -22.31
CA SER A 260 -0.62 -11.28 -23.73
C SER A 260 -1.20 -12.58 -24.30
N LEU A 261 -1.20 -12.71 -25.63
CA LEU A 261 -1.61 -13.97 -26.24
C LEU A 261 -0.72 -15.12 -25.79
N GLU A 262 0.59 -14.93 -25.77
CA GLU A 262 1.57 -15.93 -25.32
C GLU A 262 1.32 -16.37 -23.86
N GLU A 263 1.06 -15.41 -22.96
CA GLU A 263 0.78 -15.68 -21.56
C GLU A 263 -0.54 -16.48 -21.39
N ARG A 264 -1.56 -16.18 -22.17
CA ARG A 264 -2.84 -16.91 -22.14
C ARG A 264 -2.70 -18.33 -22.70
N GLU A 265 -2.05 -18.47 -23.86
CA GLU A 265 -1.78 -19.79 -24.46
C GLU A 265 -0.93 -20.65 -23.54
N TRP A 266 0.06 -20.07 -22.86
CA TRP A 266 0.84 -20.77 -21.87
C TRP A 266 -0.05 -21.23 -20.69
N LEU A 267 -0.89 -20.35 -20.15
CA LEU A 267 -1.76 -20.67 -19.00
C LEU A 267 -2.78 -21.77 -19.36
N GLU A 268 -3.37 -21.71 -20.55
CA GLU A 268 -4.29 -22.74 -21.05
C GLU A 268 -3.60 -24.10 -21.26
N ALA A 269 -2.40 -24.10 -21.80
CA ALA A 269 -1.62 -25.33 -22.05
C ALA A 269 -1.05 -25.93 -20.76
N HIS A 270 -0.66 -25.07 -19.80
CA HIS A 270 -0.07 -25.51 -18.52
C HIS A 270 -1.12 -26.10 -17.58
N GLY A 271 -2.31 -25.52 -17.54
CA GLY A 271 -3.35 -25.83 -16.55
C GLY A 271 -3.11 -25.14 -15.20
N PRO A 272 -3.49 -25.76 -14.07
CA PRO A 272 -3.34 -25.14 -12.75
C PRO A 272 -1.89 -24.81 -12.41
N ILE A 273 -1.67 -23.61 -11.86
CA ILE A 273 -0.38 -23.19 -11.32
C ILE A 273 -0.17 -23.88 -9.97
N ARG A 274 0.87 -24.68 -9.86
CA ARG A 274 1.20 -25.45 -8.66
C ARG A 274 2.00 -24.58 -7.69
N VAL A 275 1.37 -24.23 -6.57
CA VAL A 275 1.94 -23.35 -5.53
C VAL A 275 2.35 -24.20 -4.33
N GLY A 276 3.65 -24.34 -4.10
CA GLY A 276 4.16 -24.92 -2.86
C GLY A 276 4.12 -23.91 -1.72
N TYR A 277 3.80 -24.36 -0.51
CA TYR A 277 3.85 -23.49 0.64
C TYR A 277 4.47 -24.17 1.85
N GLN A 278 5.14 -23.38 2.71
CA GLN A 278 5.65 -23.87 3.97
C GLN A 278 4.50 -24.11 4.94
N ASP A 279 4.37 -25.34 5.45
CA ASP A 279 3.40 -25.67 6.48
C ASP A 279 3.78 -25.03 7.84
N ASN A 280 2.78 -24.92 8.73
CA ASN A 280 2.93 -24.37 10.08
C ASN A 280 3.51 -22.94 10.13
N TYR A 281 3.19 -22.12 9.13
CA TYR A 281 3.63 -20.73 9.04
C TYR A 281 2.46 -19.72 9.11
N LEU A 282 1.52 -19.94 10.04
CA LEU A 282 0.44 -18.98 10.32
C LEU A 282 1.02 -17.64 10.87
N ALA A 283 0.48 -16.48 10.56
CA ALA A 283 -0.77 -16.18 9.84
C ALA A 283 -0.65 -16.28 8.29
N PHE A 284 0.53 -16.60 7.75
CA PHE A 284 0.79 -16.55 6.32
C PHE A 284 0.24 -17.77 5.59
N CYS A 285 0.62 -18.96 5.98
CA CYS A 285 0.19 -20.24 5.37
C CYS A 285 0.37 -21.42 6.30
N ALA A 286 -0.55 -22.36 6.24
CA ALA A 286 -0.46 -23.67 6.89
C ALA A 286 -1.42 -24.66 6.24
N ALA A 287 -1.24 -25.95 6.48
CA ALA A 287 -2.26 -26.95 6.22
C ALA A 287 -3.28 -26.97 7.37
N ASP A 288 -4.56 -26.90 7.07
CA ASP A 288 -5.61 -27.07 8.07
C ASP A 288 -5.52 -28.49 8.69
N PRO A 289 -5.41 -28.62 10.02
CA PRO A 289 -5.21 -29.93 10.65
C PRO A 289 -6.33 -30.95 10.42
N LYS A 290 -7.52 -30.48 9.99
CA LYS A 290 -8.71 -31.34 9.81
C LYS A 290 -8.90 -31.73 8.34
N THR A 291 -8.69 -30.77 7.43
CA THR A 291 -8.95 -30.98 5.99
C THR A 291 -7.68 -31.26 5.20
N GLY A 292 -6.52 -30.84 5.69
CA GLY A 292 -5.24 -30.86 4.96
C GLY A 292 -5.13 -29.77 3.88
N GLU A 293 -6.14 -28.93 3.71
CA GLU A 293 -6.16 -27.86 2.73
C GLU A 293 -5.38 -26.62 3.22
N LEU A 294 -4.97 -25.79 2.28
CA LEU A 294 -4.32 -24.51 2.61
C LEU A 294 -5.23 -23.61 3.47
N THR A 295 -4.68 -23.06 4.54
CA THR A 295 -5.25 -21.98 5.34
C THR A 295 -4.22 -20.88 5.56
N GLY A 296 -4.65 -19.69 6.02
CA GLY A 296 -3.79 -18.53 6.20
C GLY A 296 -3.99 -17.48 5.10
N ALA A 297 -3.26 -16.37 5.22
CA ALA A 297 -3.41 -15.23 4.31
C ALA A 297 -3.14 -15.60 2.84
N LEU A 298 -2.27 -16.57 2.59
CA LEU A 298 -2.01 -17.07 1.23
C LEU A 298 -3.27 -17.65 0.58
N LYS A 299 -4.14 -18.32 1.35
CA LYS A 299 -5.40 -18.84 0.81
C LYS A 299 -6.27 -17.72 0.27
N ASP A 300 -6.54 -16.71 1.10
CA ASP A 300 -7.40 -15.58 0.71
C ASP A 300 -6.76 -14.78 -0.45
N TYR A 301 -5.43 -14.70 -0.45
CA TYR A 301 -4.68 -14.11 -1.56
C TYR A 301 -4.90 -14.86 -2.87
N LEU A 302 -4.75 -16.18 -2.90
CA LEU A 302 -4.93 -16.99 -4.11
C LEU A 302 -6.39 -17.01 -4.58
N ASP A 303 -7.35 -17.04 -3.64
CA ASP A 303 -8.77 -16.92 -3.94
C ASP A 303 -9.07 -15.60 -4.68
N TYR A 304 -8.52 -14.46 -4.20
CA TYR A 304 -8.65 -13.18 -4.87
C TYR A 304 -7.89 -13.13 -6.21
N ALA A 305 -6.66 -13.66 -6.22
CA ALA A 305 -5.77 -13.67 -7.38
C ALA A 305 -6.37 -14.39 -8.60
N SER A 306 -7.21 -15.41 -8.37
CA SER A 306 -7.89 -16.16 -9.43
C SER A 306 -8.83 -15.31 -10.28
N GLY A 307 -9.32 -14.18 -9.75
CA GLY A 307 -10.22 -13.26 -10.43
C GLY A 307 -9.63 -11.89 -10.77
N VAL A 308 -8.35 -11.65 -10.49
CA VAL A 308 -7.75 -10.30 -10.65
C VAL A 308 -7.43 -9.95 -12.10
N LEU A 309 -7.14 -10.93 -12.94
CA LEU A 309 -6.83 -10.70 -14.35
C LEU A 309 -8.11 -10.49 -15.17
N GLN A 310 -8.08 -9.56 -16.12
CA GLN A 310 -9.25 -9.16 -16.88
C GLN A 310 -9.63 -10.14 -18.02
N ASN A 311 -8.65 -10.85 -18.58
CA ASN A 311 -8.83 -11.72 -19.74
C ASN A 311 -8.42 -13.18 -19.49
N ALA A 312 -8.21 -13.57 -18.22
CA ALA A 312 -7.86 -14.92 -17.81
C ALA A 312 -8.27 -15.17 -16.36
N SER A 313 -8.50 -16.41 -16.01
CA SER A 313 -8.80 -16.84 -14.64
C SER A 313 -7.85 -17.98 -14.25
N PRO A 314 -6.66 -17.66 -13.68
CA PRO A 314 -5.72 -18.67 -13.28
C PRO A 314 -6.31 -19.56 -12.18
N VAL A 315 -6.04 -20.84 -12.27
CA VAL A 315 -6.38 -21.83 -11.25
C VAL A 315 -5.11 -22.17 -10.49
N PHE A 316 -5.19 -22.20 -9.17
CA PHE A 316 -4.07 -22.55 -8.30
C PHE A 316 -4.28 -23.90 -7.65
N GLU A 317 -3.25 -24.74 -7.68
CA GLU A 317 -3.17 -26.01 -6.94
C GLU A 317 -2.10 -25.88 -5.86
N THR A 318 -2.42 -26.19 -4.60
CA THR A 318 -1.54 -25.90 -3.46
C THR A 318 -0.96 -27.17 -2.85
N HIS A 319 0.34 -27.15 -2.53
CA HIS A 319 1.10 -28.27 -1.98
C HIS A 319 1.84 -27.86 -0.72
N ALA A 320 1.60 -28.56 0.39
CA ALA A 320 2.24 -28.31 1.68
C ALA A 320 3.64 -28.95 1.74
N TYR A 321 4.62 -28.18 2.20
CA TYR A 321 5.97 -28.66 2.46
C TYR A 321 6.37 -28.38 3.93
N PRO A 322 7.14 -29.27 4.56
CA PRO A 322 7.51 -29.13 5.96
C PRO A 322 8.45 -27.94 6.22
N THR A 323 9.21 -27.51 5.21
CA THR A 323 10.15 -26.37 5.29
C THR A 323 10.18 -25.59 3.98
N ALA A 324 10.60 -24.33 4.04
CA ALA A 324 10.83 -23.51 2.85
C ALA A 324 11.87 -24.13 1.91
N ASN A 325 12.93 -24.75 2.45
CA ASN A 325 13.93 -25.45 1.63
C ASN A 325 13.35 -26.63 0.84
N ALA A 326 12.46 -27.41 1.44
CA ALA A 326 11.82 -28.50 0.73
C ALA A 326 10.97 -27.98 -0.44
N ALA A 327 10.24 -26.88 -0.25
CA ALA A 327 9.49 -26.21 -1.30
C ALA A 327 10.42 -25.64 -2.38
N LEU A 328 11.57 -25.06 -1.99
CA LEU A 328 12.57 -24.54 -2.94
C LEU A 328 13.12 -25.64 -3.85
N GLU A 329 13.48 -26.78 -3.29
CA GLU A 329 13.96 -27.93 -4.09
C GLU A 329 12.86 -28.48 -5.04
N ALA A 330 11.60 -28.44 -4.63
CA ALA A 330 10.47 -28.79 -5.48
C ALA A 330 10.26 -27.81 -6.65
N VAL A 331 10.48 -26.50 -6.46
CA VAL A 331 10.51 -25.50 -7.55
C VAL A 331 11.65 -25.80 -8.52
N LYS A 332 12.85 -26.05 -8.01
CA LYS A 332 14.05 -26.33 -8.81
C LYS A 332 13.89 -27.59 -9.66
N SER A 333 13.28 -28.63 -9.10
CA SER A 333 12.99 -29.89 -9.82
C SER A 333 11.83 -29.76 -10.82
N GLY A 334 10.99 -28.74 -10.72
CA GLY A 334 9.79 -28.56 -11.52
C GLY A 334 8.59 -29.39 -11.02
N GLU A 335 8.65 -29.91 -9.81
CA GLU A 335 7.51 -30.57 -9.15
C GLU A 335 6.37 -29.58 -8.92
N ILE A 336 6.72 -28.34 -8.51
CA ILE A 336 5.83 -27.21 -8.39
C ILE A 336 6.33 -26.01 -9.22
N ASP A 337 5.46 -25.06 -9.50
CA ASP A 337 5.74 -23.93 -10.37
C ASP A 337 6.29 -22.71 -9.63
N CYS A 338 5.82 -22.49 -8.40
CA CYS A 338 6.31 -21.44 -7.52
C CYS A 338 6.13 -21.85 -6.04
N MET A 339 6.82 -21.14 -5.15
CA MET A 339 6.70 -21.38 -3.70
C MET A 339 6.47 -20.09 -2.91
N PHE A 340 5.83 -20.23 -1.74
CA PHE A 340 5.62 -19.18 -0.74
C PHE A 340 5.84 -19.73 0.68
N PRO A 341 6.37 -18.97 1.62
CA PRO A 341 6.97 -17.66 1.47
C PRO A 341 8.41 -17.74 0.96
N ALA A 342 8.79 -16.79 0.11
CA ALA A 342 10.16 -16.57 -0.26
C ALA A 342 10.56 -15.13 0.13
N ASN A 343 11.72 -14.99 0.78
CA ASN A 343 12.28 -13.71 1.23
C ASN A 343 13.79 -13.69 1.00
N LEU A 344 14.23 -14.24 -0.12
CA LEU A 344 15.61 -14.22 -0.56
C LEU A 344 15.95 -12.85 -1.15
N THR A 345 17.21 -12.43 -1.02
CA THR A 345 17.74 -11.32 -1.82
C THR A 345 17.82 -11.74 -3.29
N ASP A 346 17.97 -10.78 -4.21
CA ASP A 346 18.14 -11.07 -5.63
C ASP A 346 19.38 -11.96 -5.86
N TYR A 347 20.46 -11.72 -5.11
CA TYR A 347 21.68 -12.53 -5.17
C TYR A 347 21.46 -13.96 -4.69
N ASP A 348 20.77 -14.14 -3.57
CA ASP A 348 20.48 -15.47 -3.04
C ASP A 348 19.51 -16.25 -3.94
N GLY A 349 18.56 -15.53 -4.55
CA GLY A 349 17.68 -16.07 -5.58
C GLY A 349 18.46 -16.58 -6.79
N GLU A 350 19.41 -15.78 -7.31
CA GLU A 350 20.30 -16.18 -8.40
C GLU A 350 21.11 -17.45 -8.03
N VAL A 351 21.72 -17.46 -6.86
CA VAL A 351 22.48 -18.62 -6.37
C VAL A 351 21.59 -19.86 -6.21
N ALA A 352 20.34 -19.67 -5.78
CA ALA A 352 19.36 -20.73 -5.64
C ALA A 352 18.71 -21.16 -6.96
N GLY A 353 18.88 -20.42 -8.06
CA GLY A 353 18.27 -20.66 -9.37
C GLY A 353 16.78 -20.35 -9.41
N VAL A 354 16.36 -19.32 -8.69
CA VAL A 354 14.98 -18.81 -8.63
C VAL A 354 14.94 -17.28 -8.73
N VAL A 355 13.80 -16.76 -9.15
CA VAL A 355 13.53 -15.31 -9.24
C VAL A 355 12.34 -14.99 -8.34
N MET A 356 12.45 -13.90 -7.57
CA MET A 356 11.38 -13.40 -6.68
C MET A 356 10.39 -12.54 -7.47
N THR A 357 9.10 -12.78 -7.29
CA THR A 357 8.07 -11.81 -7.74
C THR A 357 8.17 -10.53 -6.90
N PRO A 358 7.45 -9.45 -7.27
CA PRO A 358 7.19 -8.37 -6.32
C PRO A 358 6.58 -8.91 -5.02
N SER A 359 6.70 -8.14 -3.94
CA SER A 359 6.23 -8.55 -2.61
C SER A 359 4.70 -8.73 -2.59
N LEU A 360 4.24 -9.90 -2.14
CA LEU A 360 2.82 -10.17 -1.89
C LEU A 360 2.39 -9.61 -0.53
N MET A 361 3.26 -9.77 0.46
CA MET A 361 2.98 -9.46 1.86
C MET A 361 4.21 -8.83 2.49
N ARG A 362 4.01 -7.79 3.28
CA ARG A 362 5.05 -7.13 4.06
C ARG A 362 4.70 -7.15 5.53
N THR A 363 5.69 -7.33 6.39
CA THR A 363 5.50 -7.34 7.83
C THR A 363 6.67 -6.69 8.55
N GLU A 364 6.36 -5.99 9.64
CA GLU A 364 7.36 -5.50 10.58
C GLU A 364 8.03 -6.68 11.31
N MET A 365 9.34 -6.62 11.46
CA MET A 365 10.11 -7.62 12.20
C MET A 365 10.36 -7.15 13.62
N GLU A 366 9.98 -7.97 14.57
CA GLU A 366 10.10 -7.71 16.00
C GLU A 366 11.13 -8.65 16.64
N ALA A 367 11.93 -8.12 17.53
CA ALA A 367 12.78 -8.91 18.42
C ALA A 367 12.00 -9.23 19.70
N VAL A 368 11.79 -10.49 19.98
CA VAL A 368 11.24 -10.97 21.26
C VAL A 368 12.37 -11.03 22.25
N VAL A 369 12.31 -10.21 23.30
CA VAL A 369 13.34 -10.01 24.31
C VAL A 369 12.78 -10.15 25.72
N ARG A 370 13.64 -10.30 26.72
CA ARG A 370 13.19 -10.21 28.12
C ARG A 370 12.65 -8.80 28.42
N ALA A 371 11.54 -8.72 29.13
CA ALA A 371 10.91 -7.44 29.45
C ALA A 371 11.87 -6.47 30.18
N ALA A 372 12.79 -7.01 30.99
CA ALA A 372 13.79 -6.22 31.70
C ALA A 372 14.85 -5.57 30.77
N ASP A 373 15.09 -6.16 29.60
CA ASP A 373 16.14 -5.74 28.68
C ASP A 373 15.60 -4.83 27.55
N ARG A 374 14.29 -4.60 27.49
CA ARG A 374 13.58 -3.91 26.40
C ARG A 374 14.17 -2.54 26.04
N GLN A 375 14.51 -1.72 27.05
CA GLN A 375 14.94 -0.34 26.81
C GLN A 375 16.35 -0.25 26.25
N ASP A 376 17.21 -1.21 26.58
CA ASP A 376 18.63 -1.18 26.21
C ASP A 376 18.97 -2.16 25.09
N PHE A 377 17.99 -2.95 24.62
CA PHE A 377 18.22 -4.02 23.65
C PHE A 377 18.89 -3.50 22.35
N LEU A 378 18.30 -2.49 21.70
CA LEU A 378 18.82 -1.97 20.41
C LEU A 378 20.15 -1.18 20.55
N ARG A 379 20.61 -0.92 21.77
CA ARG A 379 21.90 -0.27 22.03
C ARG A 379 23.06 -1.28 22.11
N GLN A 380 22.76 -2.56 22.18
CA GLN A 380 23.75 -3.62 22.27
C GLN A 380 24.40 -3.86 20.89
N SER A 381 25.70 -3.95 20.84
CA SER A 381 26.45 -4.19 19.60
C SER A 381 26.59 -5.66 19.22
N GLN A 382 26.48 -6.56 20.20
CA GLN A 382 26.56 -8.01 20.01
C GLN A 382 25.33 -8.66 20.62
N ILE A 383 24.53 -9.29 19.80
CA ILE A 383 23.26 -9.93 20.17
C ILE A 383 23.29 -11.37 19.70
N ARG A 384 22.93 -12.31 20.57
CA ARG A 384 22.72 -13.71 20.22
C ARG A 384 21.26 -13.92 19.88
N VAL A 385 20.99 -14.34 18.64
CA VAL A 385 19.63 -14.55 18.12
C VAL A 385 19.30 -16.02 18.11
N GLY A 386 18.24 -16.41 18.81
CA GLY A 386 17.68 -17.75 18.72
C GLY A 386 17.04 -17.98 17.35
N VAL A 387 17.54 -18.93 16.58
CA VAL A 387 17.06 -19.25 15.23
C VAL A 387 16.53 -20.68 15.20
N ASN A 388 15.35 -20.87 14.63
CA ASN A 388 14.81 -22.19 14.35
C ASN A 388 15.50 -22.77 13.10
N GLN A 389 16.20 -23.90 13.24
CA GLN A 389 16.96 -24.57 12.16
C GLN A 389 16.13 -24.93 10.92
N GLY A 390 14.82 -25.06 11.06
CA GLY A 390 13.93 -25.36 9.93
C GLY A 390 13.64 -24.16 9.02
N ASN A 391 14.18 -22.96 9.31
CA ASN A 391 13.89 -21.74 8.55
C ASN A 391 15.20 -21.01 8.14
N PRO A 392 15.84 -21.43 7.04
CA PRO A 392 17.08 -20.83 6.52
C PRO A 392 16.89 -19.36 6.09
N ASN A 393 15.68 -18.94 5.73
CA ASN A 393 15.39 -17.56 5.35
C ASN A 393 15.74 -16.57 6.47
N TYR A 394 15.59 -16.95 7.73
CA TYR A 394 15.98 -16.10 8.85
C TYR A 394 17.49 -15.92 8.98
N GLU A 395 18.28 -16.91 8.63
CA GLU A 395 19.72 -16.81 8.67
C GLU A 395 20.24 -15.78 7.68
N MET A 396 19.76 -15.84 6.42
CA MET A 396 20.11 -14.87 5.39
C MET A 396 19.62 -13.46 5.78
N PHE A 397 18.41 -13.35 6.24
CA PHE A 397 17.85 -12.08 6.75
C PHE A 397 18.72 -11.47 7.87
N LEU A 398 19.22 -12.28 8.81
CA LEU A 398 20.10 -11.82 9.88
C LEU A 398 21.44 -11.34 9.35
N LEU A 399 22.03 -12.06 8.40
CA LEU A 399 23.31 -11.66 7.79
C LEU A 399 23.19 -10.32 7.05
N ASP A 400 22.10 -10.10 6.36
CA ASP A 400 21.87 -8.88 5.57
C ASP A 400 21.57 -7.66 6.44
N HIS A 401 20.69 -7.81 7.43
CA HIS A 401 20.20 -6.69 8.22
C HIS A 401 20.91 -6.49 9.55
N PHE A 402 21.47 -7.56 10.13
CA PHE A 402 22.10 -7.57 11.45
C PHE A 402 23.45 -8.32 11.43
N PRO A 403 24.44 -7.89 10.62
CA PRO A 403 25.68 -8.64 10.40
C PRO A 403 26.54 -8.80 11.65
N THR A 404 26.29 -8.04 12.72
CA THR A 404 27.00 -8.15 14.01
C THR A 404 26.31 -9.09 15.00
N TRP A 405 25.11 -9.58 14.67
CA TRP A 405 24.37 -10.48 15.52
C TRP A 405 24.80 -11.94 15.26
N THR A 406 24.80 -12.76 16.30
CA THR A 406 25.27 -14.16 16.20
C THR A 406 24.08 -15.11 16.32
N PRO A 407 23.77 -15.92 15.29
CA PRO A 407 22.73 -16.93 15.37
C PRO A 407 23.08 -18.06 16.36
N VAL A 408 22.09 -18.50 17.13
CA VAL A 408 22.13 -19.67 18.00
C VAL A 408 20.95 -20.56 17.62
N TYR A 409 21.25 -21.78 17.19
CA TYR A 409 20.26 -22.65 16.57
C TYR A 409 19.54 -23.54 17.57
N TYR A 410 18.22 -23.66 17.40
CA TYR A 410 17.30 -24.50 18.15
C TYR A 410 16.38 -25.25 17.19
N ASN A 411 15.74 -26.32 17.65
CA ASN A 411 14.87 -27.12 16.77
C ASN A 411 13.49 -26.51 16.55
N THR A 412 13.01 -25.73 17.52
CA THR A 412 11.65 -25.15 17.50
C THR A 412 11.63 -23.72 18.01
N THR A 413 10.63 -22.95 17.60
CA THR A 413 10.40 -21.58 18.12
C THR A 413 10.18 -21.55 19.64
N PRO A 414 9.42 -22.46 20.26
CA PRO A 414 9.33 -22.56 21.72
C PRO A 414 10.68 -22.70 22.42
N GLU A 415 11.58 -23.55 21.92
CA GLU A 415 12.93 -23.69 22.46
C GLU A 415 13.74 -22.39 22.35
N CYS A 416 13.60 -21.64 21.25
CA CYS A 416 14.20 -20.33 21.12
C CYS A 416 13.73 -19.35 22.20
N LEU A 417 12.41 -19.32 22.50
CA LEU A 417 11.84 -18.46 23.54
C LEU A 417 12.31 -18.85 24.94
N ASP A 418 12.39 -20.16 25.23
CA ASP A 418 12.93 -20.66 26.49
C ASP A 418 14.40 -20.28 26.66
N ALA A 419 15.18 -20.31 25.56
CA ALA A 419 16.58 -19.90 25.57
C ALA A 419 16.73 -18.38 25.85
N VAL A 420 15.83 -17.54 25.31
CA VAL A 420 15.82 -16.11 25.64
C VAL A 420 15.52 -15.88 27.11
N ALA A 421 14.52 -16.55 27.65
CA ALA A 421 14.18 -16.48 29.07
C ALA A 421 15.35 -16.95 29.96
N ALA A 422 16.06 -18.02 29.57
CA ALA A 422 17.21 -18.58 30.27
C ALA A 422 18.55 -17.82 30.03
N ARG A 423 18.57 -16.75 29.24
CA ARG A 423 19.78 -15.99 28.85
C ARG A 423 20.80 -16.77 27.99
N HIS A 424 20.37 -17.82 27.33
CA HIS A 424 21.21 -18.53 26.35
C HIS A 424 21.17 -17.82 24.99
N ALA A 425 20.08 -17.15 24.67
CA ALA A 425 19.94 -16.18 23.59
C ALA A 425 19.48 -14.83 24.15
N ASP A 426 19.65 -13.76 23.37
CA ASP A 426 19.26 -12.42 23.77
C ASP A 426 17.90 -12.03 23.18
N CYS A 427 17.59 -12.54 21.98
CA CYS A 427 16.29 -12.37 21.34
C CYS A 427 15.94 -13.54 20.40
N VAL A 428 14.70 -13.52 19.93
CA VAL A 428 14.22 -14.24 18.75
C VAL A 428 13.62 -13.21 17.81
N ILE A 429 13.93 -13.26 16.52
CA ILE A 429 13.25 -12.42 15.51
C ILE A 429 11.99 -13.13 15.03
N ILE A 430 10.91 -12.39 14.95
CA ILE A 430 9.62 -12.87 14.48
C ILE A 430 8.85 -11.76 13.78
N SER A 431 7.97 -12.09 12.83
CA SER A 431 7.07 -11.11 12.26
C SER A 431 5.98 -10.70 13.26
N SER A 432 5.53 -9.45 13.18
CA SER A 432 4.47 -8.90 14.06
C SER A 432 3.18 -9.73 14.01
N TYR A 433 2.83 -10.28 12.83
CA TYR A 433 1.66 -11.14 12.69
C TYR A 433 1.82 -12.51 13.36
N ARG A 434 3.03 -13.08 13.36
CA ARG A 434 3.32 -14.36 14.01
C ARG A 434 3.53 -14.24 15.52
N PHE A 435 3.85 -13.05 16.02
CA PHE A 435 4.01 -12.84 17.47
C PHE A 435 2.76 -13.24 18.25
N ARG A 436 1.58 -13.04 17.67
CA ARG A 436 0.31 -13.38 18.35
C ARG A 436 0.19 -14.87 18.68
N ASP A 437 0.75 -15.75 17.86
CA ASP A 437 0.74 -17.20 18.10
C ASP A 437 1.55 -17.58 19.34
N ILE A 438 2.61 -16.82 19.63
CA ILE A 438 3.51 -17.08 20.75
C ILE A 438 3.27 -16.16 21.95
N ALA A 439 2.35 -15.20 21.85
CA ALA A 439 2.11 -14.17 22.88
C ALA A 439 1.87 -14.78 24.27
N ARG A 440 1.06 -15.83 24.35
CA ARG A 440 0.80 -16.51 25.63
C ARG A 440 2.05 -17.15 26.25
N GLN A 441 2.97 -17.66 25.43
CA GLN A 441 4.24 -18.21 25.93
C GLN A 441 5.16 -17.06 26.36
N CYS A 442 5.22 -15.98 25.59
CA CYS A 442 5.97 -14.79 25.95
C CYS A 442 5.52 -14.20 27.29
N ASP A 443 4.21 -14.09 27.52
CA ASP A 443 3.66 -13.63 28.80
C ASP A 443 4.11 -14.52 29.98
N ARG A 444 4.06 -15.85 29.83
CA ARG A 444 4.51 -16.79 30.85
C ARG A 444 6.01 -16.70 31.15
N LEU A 445 6.82 -16.39 30.14
CA LEU A 445 8.27 -16.27 30.21
C LEU A 445 8.73 -14.85 30.53
N ASN A 446 7.81 -13.90 30.71
CA ASN A 446 8.10 -12.48 30.90
C ASN A 446 8.95 -11.88 29.77
N LEU A 447 8.57 -12.23 28.53
CA LEU A 447 9.16 -11.72 27.29
C LEU A 447 8.23 -10.64 26.70
N THR A 448 8.83 -9.72 25.93
CA THR A 448 8.13 -8.63 25.23
C THR A 448 8.77 -8.40 23.87
N THR A 449 8.16 -7.57 23.03
CA THR A 449 8.68 -7.24 21.72
C THR A 449 9.34 -5.86 21.68
N VAL A 450 10.31 -5.75 20.76
CA VAL A 450 10.96 -4.50 20.35
C VAL A 450 10.98 -4.49 18.82
N TYR A 451 10.43 -3.44 18.21
CA TYR A 451 10.52 -3.26 16.76
C TYR A 451 11.99 -3.07 16.34
N THR A 452 12.42 -3.85 15.36
CA THR A 452 13.83 -3.86 14.94
C THR A 452 14.21 -2.73 14.01
N GLY A 453 13.23 -1.98 13.47
CA GLY A 453 13.42 -0.97 12.44
C GLY A 453 13.51 -1.54 11.03
N VAL A 454 13.23 -2.85 10.86
CA VAL A 454 13.32 -3.56 9.59
C VAL A 454 12.00 -4.26 9.29
N ASP A 455 11.58 -4.18 8.03
CA ASP A 455 10.45 -4.93 7.50
C ASP A 455 10.97 -6.12 6.69
N MET A 456 10.13 -7.14 6.55
CA MET A 456 10.40 -8.30 5.71
C MET A 456 9.32 -8.40 4.64
N ASP A 457 9.77 -8.51 3.39
CA ASP A 457 8.93 -8.78 2.23
C ASP A 457 8.83 -10.29 2.00
N TYR A 458 7.63 -10.75 1.69
CA TYR A 458 7.35 -12.13 1.32
C TYR A 458 6.85 -12.17 -0.11
N CYS A 459 7.59 -12.90 -0.95
CA CYS A 459 7.38 -13.04 -2.38
C CYS A 459 7.00 -14.48 -2.75
N LEU A 460 6.59 -14.68 -4.00
CA LEU A 460 6.65 -15.99 -4.64
C LEU A 460 8.04 -16.16 -5.27
N ALA A 461 8.64 -17.35 -5.13
CA ALA A 461 9.83 -17.73 -5.87
C ALA A 461 9.43 -18.61 -7.06
N VAL A 462 9.92 -18.25 -8.24
CA VAL A 462 9.70 -18.95 -9.50
C VAL A 462 11.05 -19.46 -10.01
N ARG A 463 11.10 -20.62 -10.64
CA ARG A 463 12.34 -21.14 -11.23
C ARG A 463 12.89 -20.17 -12.28
N GLU A 464 14.17 -19.87 -12.21
CA GLU A 464 14.86 -19.05 -13.20
C GLU A 464 14.62 -19.58 -14.63
N GLY A 465 14.41 -18.66 -15.58
CA GLY A 465 14.11 -18.98 -16.99
C GLY A 465 12.63 -19.23 -17.29
N ASN A 466 11.74 -19.36 -16.29
CA ASN A 466 10.28 -19.42 -16.51
C ASN A 466 9.69 -18.01 -16.59
N THR A 467 10.06 -17.28 -17.65
CA THR A 467 9.76 -15.85 -17.82
C THR A 467 8.26 -15.59 -17.99
N VAL A 468 7.52 -16.49 -18.62
CA VAL A 468 6.08 -16.35 -18.86
C VAL A 468 5.33 -16.43 -17.52
N LEU A 469 5.61 -17.45 -16.72
CA LEU A 469 4.99 -17.59 -15.39
C LEU A 469 5.35 -16.41 -14.48
N TYR A 470 6.63 -15.98 -14.50
CA TYR A 470 7.07 -14.81 -13.74
C TYR A 470 6.28 -13.56 -14.11
N SER A 471 6.07 -13.32 -15.41
CA SER A 471 5.28 -12.18 -15.90
C SER A 471 3.83 -12.25 -15.44
N ILE A 472 3.18 -13.41 -15.57
CA ILE A 472 1.80 -13.65 -15.12
C ILE A 472 1.68 -13.38 -13.62
N LEU A 473 2.53 -13.98 -12.80
CA LEU A 473 2.48 -13.82 -11.34
C LEU A 473 2.79 -12.39 -10.90
N SER A 474 3.73 -11.70 -11.56
CA SER A 474 4.04 -10.30 -11.27
C SER A 474 2.86 -9.36 -11.53
N ARG A 475 2.08 -9.61 -12.60
CA ARG A 475 0.83 -8.87 -12.87
C ARG A 475 -0.23 -9.16 -11.80
N ILE A 476 -0.40 -10.43 -11.43
CA ILE A 476 -1.34 -10.82 -10.38
C ILE A 476 -0.98 -10.13 -9.06
N VAL A 477 0.29 -10.17 -8.65
CA VAL A 477 0.76 -9.51 -7.42
C VAL A 477 0.43 -8.02 -7.44
N GLY A 478 0.70 -7.35 -8.55
CA GLY A 478 0.39 -5.95 -8.67
C GLY A 478 -1.11 -5.62 -8.65
N GLY A 479 -1.96 -6.56 -9.05
CA GLY A 479 -3.41 -6.37 -9.11
C GLY A 479 -4.15 -6.68 -7.80
N VAL A 480 -3.52 -7.33 -6.83
CA VAL A 480 -4.14 -7.63 -5.53
C VAL A 480 -3.96 -6.43 -4.58
N PRO A 481 -5.04 -5.82 -4.08
CA PRO A 481 -4.93 -4.68 -3.17
C PRO A 481 -4.24 -5.06 -1.84
N GLU A 482 -3.35 -4.21 -1.36
CA GLU A 482 -2.66 -4.39 -0.08
C GLU A 482 -3.65 -4.49 1.10
N SER A 483 -4.79 -3.80 1.02
CA SER A 483 -5.85 -3.88 2.03
C SER A 483 -6.43 -5.28 2.17
N THR A 484 -6.56 -6.05 1.08
CA THR A 484 -7.04 -7.43 1.09
C THR A 484 -6.02 -8.33 1.82
N VAL A 485 -4.74 -8.16 1.51
CA VAL A 485 -3.65 -8.89 2.15
C VAL A 485 -3.57 -8.60 3.65
N ASN A 486 -3.59 -7.33 4.04
CA ASN A 486 -3.52 -6.90 5.44
C ASN A 486 -4.74 -7.37 6.24
N ALA A 487 -5.94 -7.39 5.64
CA ALA A 487 -7.14 -7.93 6.27
C ALA A 487 -7.00 -9.44 6.53
N ALA A 488 -6.50 -10.20 5.55
CA ALA A 488 -6.26 -11.63 5.69
C ALA A 488 -5.19 -11.92 6.77
N LEU A 489 -4.04 -11.26 6.73
CA LEU A 489 -2.99 -11.40 7.74
C LEU A 489 -3.51 -11.10 9.14
N THR A 490 -4.31 -10.05 9.29
CA THR A 490 -4.93 -9.69 10.57
C THR A 490 -5.90 -10.77 11.04
N TYR A 491 -6.74 -11.28 10.13
CA TYR A 491 -7.72 -12.34 10.45
C TYR A 491 -7.04 -13.62 10.95
N TYR A 492 -6.04 -14.12 10.22
CA TYR A 492 -5.35 -15.36 10.56
C TYR A 492 -4.31 -15.22 11.69
N SER A 493 -3.95 -13.99 12.06
CA SER A 493 -3.09 -13.76 13.23
C SER A 493 -3.85 -13.78 14.55
N VAL A 494 -5.19 -13.76 14.53
CA VAL A 494 -6.00 -13.88 15.74
C VAL A 494 -6.21 -15.37 16.05
N ASP A 495 -5.83 -15.80 17.23
CA ASP A 495 -6.18 -17.13 17.74
C ASP A 495 -7.70 -17.22 17.89
N ASN A 496 -8.38 -17.65 16.84
CA ASN A 496 -9.84 -17.90 16.82
C ASN A 496 -10.22 -19.21 17.52
N SER A 497 -9.26 -19.93 18.11
CA SER A 497 -9.60 -21.03 19.01
C SER A 497 -10.34 -20.44 20.18
N LEU A 498 -11.65 -20.63 20.23
CA LEU A 498 -12.43 -20.37 21.44
C LEU A 498 -11.69 -21.04 22.60
N PRO A 499 -11.37 -20.31 23.68
CA PRO A 499 -10.68 -20.91 24.80
C PRO A 499 -11.49 -22.14 25.21
N SER A 500 -10.85 -23.31 25.24
CA SER A 500 -11.54 -24.53 25.67
C SER A 500 -12.17 -24.22 27.02
N PHE A 501 -13.33 -24.82 27.29
CA PHE A 501 -14.01 -24.62 28.58
C PHE A 501 -13.06 -24.84 29.76
N GLY A 502 -12.10 -25.74 29.62
CA GLY A 502 -11.03 -25.95 30.61
C GLY A 502 -10.07 -24.76 30.73
N ALA A 503 -9.68 -24.14 29.63
CA ALA A 503 -8.82 -22.94 29.62
C ALA A 503 -9.54 -21.73 30.23
N PHE A 504 -10.85 -21.58 29.97
CA PHE A 504 -11.68 -20.55 30.58
C PHE A 504 -11.74 -20.71 32.12
N ILE A 505 -11.95 -21.96 32.62
CA ILE A 505 -11.95 -22.24 34.05
C ILE A 505 -10.60 -21.90 34.71
N LEU A 506 -9.49 -22.25 34.04
CA LEU A 506 -8.15 -21.96 34.56
C LEU A 506 -7.80 -20.47 34.52
N ALA A 507 -8.26 -19.74 33.53
CA ALA A 507 -8.02 -18.29 33.40
C ALA A 507 -8.89 -17.47 34.40
N TYR A 508 -10.12 -17.95 34.68
CA TYR A 508 -11.09 -17.26 35.54
C TYR A 508 -11.67 -18.19 36.60
N PRO A 509 -10.85 -18.66 37.54
CA PRO A 509 -11.30 -19.66 38.54
C PRO A 509 -12.42 -19.13 39.46
N ILE A 510 -12.37 -17.88 39.87
CA ILE A 510 -13.38 -17.28 40.77
C ILE A 510 -14.76 -17.15 40.08
N PRO A 511 -14.90 -16.53 38.89
CA PRO A 511 -16.17 -16.53 38.14
C PRO A 511 -16.70 -17.93 37.82
N ALA A 512 -15.82 -18.88 37.48
CA ALA A 512 -16.22 -20.25 37.18
C ALA A 512 -16.79 -20.98 38.42
N ILE A 513 -16.18 -20.82 39.60
CA ILE A 513 -16.69 -21.37 40.85
C ILE A 513 -18.03 -20.72 41.24
N LEU A 514 -18.15 -19.38 41.12
CA LEU A 514 -19.40 -18.69 41.44
C LEU A 514 -20.55 -19.11 40.53
N SER A 515 -20.30 -19.28 39.23
CA SER A 515 -21.32 -19.75 38.28
C SER A 515 -21.74 -21.21 38.56
N ALA A 516 -20.79 -22.08 38.92
CA ALA A 516 -21.09 -23.45 39.30
C ALA A 516 -21.94 -23.51 40.57
N VAL A 517 -21.59 -22.71 41.58
CA VAL A 517 -22.38 -22.60 42.81
C VAL A 517 -23.80 -22.07 42.55
N ALA A 518 -23.94 -21.03 41.72
CA ALA A 518 -25.23 -20.50 41.31
C ALA A 518 -26.08 -21.55 40.58
N ALA A 519 -25.49 -22.31 39.68
CA ALA A 519 -26.16 -23.39 38.96
C ALA A 519 -26.64 -24.49 39.93
N ILE A 520 -25.83 -24.89 40.91
CA ILE A 520 -26.21 -25.86 41.94
C ILE A 520 -27.39 -25.35 42.77
N ILE A 521 -27.35 -24.08 43.18
CA ILE A 521 -28.47 -23.46 43.95
C ILE A 521 -29.75 -23.47 43.11
N LEU A 522 -29.69 -23.12 41.84
CA LEU A 522 -30.85 -23.15 40.95
C LEU A 522 -31.42 -24.56 40.76
N ILE A 523 -30.57 -25.58 40.65
CA ILE A 523 -30.99 -26.99 40.57
C ILE A 523 -31.69 -27.42 41.89
N ILE A 524 -31.13 -27.05 43.04
CA ILE A 524 -31.74 -27.36 44.34
C ILE A 524 -33.11 -26.69 44.49
N LEU A 525 -33.21 -25.42 44.07
CA LEU A 525 -34.49 -24.69 44.09
C LEU A 525 -35.52 -25.31 43.15
N ALA A 526 -35.11 -25.71 41.95
CA ALA A 526 -36.00 -26.41 41.01
C ALA A 526 -36.47 -27.75 41.56
N ILE A 527 -35.60 -28.56 42.17
CA ILE A 527 -35.96 -29.84 42.78
C ILE A 527 -36.92 -29.62 43.96
N ARG A 528 -36.67 -28.58 44.79
CA ARG A 528 -37.59 -28.23 45.90
C ARG A 528 -38.95 -27.76 45.37
N GLY A 529 -38.98 -26.95 44.30
CA GLY A 529 -40.21 -26.52 43.64
C GLY A 529 -41.04 -27.70 43.12
N LEU A 530 -40.41 -28.65 42.46
CA LEU A 530 -41.05 -29.87 41.96
C LEU A 530 -41.60 -30.74 43.11
N ARG A 531 -40.87 -30.85 44.24
CA ARG A 531 -41.34 -31.58 45.42
C ARG A 531 -42.53 -30.90 46.11
N VAL A 532 -42.59 -29.58 46.14
CA VAL A 532 -43.73 -28.84 46.70
C VAL A 532 -44.95 -28.99 45.77
N GLN A 533 -44.80 -28.93 44.48
CA GLN A 533 -45.89 -29.18 43.52
C GLN A 533 -46.45 -30.62 43.63
N LYS A 534 -45.57 -31.62 43.81
CA LYS A 534 -45.99 -32.99 43.97
C LYS A 534 -46.77 -33.21 45.26
N LYS A 535 -46.38 -32.53 46.39
CA LYS A 535 -47.15 -32.57 47.65
C LYS A 535 -48.46 -31.81 47.61
N ALA A 536 -48.56 -30.75 46.80
CA ALA A 536 -49.83 -30.00 46.62
C ALA A 536 -50.84 -30.76 45.73
N GLY A 537 -50.38 -31.66 44.84
CA GLY A 537 -51.27 -32.52 44.03
C GLY A 537 -51.80 -33.77 44.74
N GLU A 538 -51.29 -34.10 45.94
CA GLU A 538 -51.70 -35.26 46.76
C GLU A 538 -52.72 -34.92 47.84
N GLN A 539 -53.33 -33.72 47.86
CA GLN A 539 -54.41 -33.44 48.79
C GLN A 539 -55.73 -34.17 48.38
N PRO A 540 -56.32 -34.98 49.20
CA PRO A 540 -57.57 -35.70 48.87
C PRO A 540 -58.70 -34.69 48.65
N GLN A 541 -59.47 -34.91 47.62
CA GLN A 541 -60.72 -34.15 47.33
C GLN A 541 -61.69 -34.40 48.53
N PRO A 542 -62.39 -33.35 49.03
CA PRO A 542 -63.45 -33.54 50.02
C PRO A 542 -64.62 -34.30 49.37
N PRO A 543 -65.37 -35.13 50.15
CA PRO A 543 -66.47 -35.91 49.60
C PRO A 543 -67.59 -34.98 49.17
N ARG A 544 -68.11 -35.25 47.93
CA ARG A 544 -69.29 -34.59 47.38
C ARG A 544 -70.53 -35.05 48.21
N THR A 545 -71.22 -34.15 48.89
CA THR A 545 -72.61 -34.29 49.33
C THR A 545 -73.55 -33.68 48.32
#